data_af9b280e3e413ef2e9d4f3820f49ab0b
#
_entry.id   af9b280e3e413ef2e9d4f3820f49ab0b
#
_cell.length_a   1.000
_cell.length_b   1.000
_cell.length_c   1.000
_cell.angle_alpha   90.00
_cell.angle_beta   90.00
_cell.angle_gamma   90.00
#
_symmetry.space_group_name_H-M   'P 1'
#
loop_
_entity.id
_entity.type
_entity.pdbx_description
1 polymer ?
#
loop_
_entity_poly.entity_id
_entity_poly.type
_entity_poly.pdbx_seq_one_letter_code
_entity_poly.pdbx_strand_id
1 'polypeptide(L)'
;MKTAEAINTIFLDIETKPGEEPNLEDFEPKANLKDPEKIRADLEEKKDKAWRSSMLDPFTGGIYCIGIAVDDGQPFSFFHDDEKHMMELFDEWLSNYSFPRIVSHFGNTFDFQWLFYKGLKYKLKTVVSAFSKGGTTKLIDTAPIMDNLAWKTYVSQDKMSKLLLGRPGKGEIDGSMVFDLIRKGEGHRVIKYCVEDDVPTLRECYYELDKYGLIS
;
A
#
# COMPACT_ATOMS: atom_id res chain seq x y z
N MET A 1 -28.46 -23.89 -16.99
CA MET A 1 -27.37 -23.78 -16.03
C MET A 1 -26.73 -22.42 -16.28
N LYS A 2 -26.79 -21.48 -15.33
CA LYS A 2 -25.98 -20.24 -15.43
C LYS A 2 -24.53 -20.70 -15.31
N THR A 3 -23.71 -20.44 -16.31
CA THR A 3 -22.25 -20.53 -16.20
C THR A 3 -21.87 -19.65 -15.03
N ALA A 4 -21.20 -20.21 -14.01
CA ALA A 4 -20.62 -19.40 -12.96
C ALA A 4 -19.70 -18.38 -13.63
N GLU A 5 -20.02 -17.09 -13.52
CA GLU A 5 -19.13 -16.04 -13.97
C GLU A 5 -17.80 -16.23 -13.21
N ALA A 6 -16.72 -16.25 -13.96
CA ALA A 6 -15.39 -16.38 -13.35
C ALA A 6 -15.18 -15.19 -12.42
N ILE A 7 -14.87 -15.45 -11.15
CA ILE A 7 -14.59 -14.40 -10.17
C ILE A 7 -13.22 -13.84 -10.50
N ASN A 8 -13.14 -12.56 -10.87
CA ASN A 8 -11.87 -11.89 -11.10
C ASN A 8 -11.07 -11.79 -9.79
N THR A 9 -9.78 -11.99 -9.88
CA THR A 9 -8.83 -11.76 -8.80
C THR A 9 -8.00 -10.51 -9.12
N ILE A 10 -8.10 -9.51 -8.27
CA ILE A 10 -7.38 -8.24 -8.37
C ILE A 10 -6.23 -8.28 -7.39
N PHE A 11 -5.00 -8.23 -7.87
CA PHE A 11 -3.80 -8.05 -7.06
C PHE A 11 -3.55 -6.55 -6.93
N LEU A 12 -3.40 -6.08 -5.70
CA LEU A 12 -3.35 -4.67 -5.36
C LEU A 12 -2.23 -4.38 -4.38
N ASP A 13 -1.52 -3.29 -4.64
CA ASP A 13 -0.54 -2.68 -3.75
C ASP A 13 -0.65 -1.16 -3.85
N ILE A 14 -0.46 -0.43 -2.76
CA ILE A 14 -0.44 1.02 -2.77
C ILE A 14 0.90 1.56 -2.31
N GLU A 15 1.31 2.65 -2.95
CA GLU A 15 2.39 3.48 -2.43
C GLU A 15 1.82 4.77 -1.86
N THR A 16 2.40 5.23 -0.76
CA THR A 16 1.92 6.41 -0.06
C THR A 16 2.87 7.59 -0.18
N LYS A 17 2.35 8.80 -0.03
CA LYS A 17 3.11 10.05 0.00
C LYS A 17 2.92 10.76 1.34
N PRO A 18 3.92 11.54 1.78
CA PRO A 18 3.77 12.31 3.01
C PRO A 18 2.65 13.35 2.87
N GLY A 19 2.06 13.72 3.98
CA GLY A 19 1.19 14.86 4.10
C GLY A 19 1.94 16.19 3.97
N GLU A 20 1.30 17.26 4.40
CA GLU A 20 1.93 18.58 4.45
C GLU A 20 3.20 18.54 5.31
N GLU A 21 4.22 19.27 4.86
CA GLU A 21 5.47 19.38 5.60
C GLU A 21 5.21 20.16 6.91
N PRO A 22 5.50 19.59 8.10
CA PRO A 22 5.29 20.28 9.36
C PRO A 22 6.21 21.50 9.48
N ASN A 23 5.81 22.50 10.27
CA ASN A 23 6.69 23.63 10.60
C ASN A 23 7.62 23.26 11.76
N LEU A 24 8.81 23.88 11.82
CA LEU A 24 9.72 23.68 12.95
C LEU A 24 9.11 24.13 14.27
N GLU A 25 8.24 25.14 14.23
CA GLU A 25 7.53 25.71 15.37
C GLU A 25 6.53 24.74 16.03
N ASP A 26 6.16 23.65 15.31
CA ASP A 26 5.28 22.62 15.84
C ASP A 26 5.98 21.68 16.84
N PHE A 27 7.30 21.83 17.00
CA PHE A 27 8.12 20.95 17.82
C PHE A 27 8.83 21.68 18.96
N GLU A 28 8.95 21.00 20.09
CA GLU A 28 9.78 21.46 21.22
C GLU A 28 11.11 20.73 21.25
N PRO A 29 12.24 21.43 21.50
CA PRO A 29 13.53 20.77 21.62
C PRO A 29 13.62 19.94 22.92
N LYS A 30 14.57 19.00 22.98
CA LYS A 30 14.85 18.28 24.22
C LYS A 30 15.25 19.25 25.32
N ALA A 31 14.67 19.09 26.50
CA ALA A 31 14.80 20.06 27.62
C ALA A 31 16.25 20.27 28.12
N ASN A 32 17.15 19.32 27.84
CA ASN A 32 18.55 19.40 28.25
C ASN A 32 19.46 20.09 27.24
N LEU A 33 18.96 20.46 26.05
CA LEU A 33 19.75 21.16 25.05
C LEU A 33 19.79 22.65 25.34
N LYS A 34 21.03 23.21 25.34
CA LYS A 34 21.27 24.66 25.56
C LYS A 34 21.97 25.32 24.35
N ASP A 35 22.63 24.52 23.55
CA ASP A 35 23.34 24.96 22.35
C ASP A 35 22.35 25.22 21.22
N PRO A 36 22.28 26.43 20.63
CA PRO A 36 21.36 26.75 19.56
C PRO A 36 21.47 25.84 18.31
N GLU A 37 22.68 25.45 17.94
CA GLU A 37 22.91 24.56 16.79
C GLU A 37 22.34 23.15 17.05
N LYS A 38 22.54 22.64 18.28
CA LYS A 38 22.01 21.33 18.70
C LYS A 38 20.48 21.36 18.83
N ILE A 39 19.92 22.49 19.30
CA ILE A 39 18.48 22.71 19.36
C ILE A 39 17.89 22.65 17.95
N ARG A 40 18.47 23.37 17.00
CA ARG A 40 18.01 23.37 15.62
C ARG A 40 18.09 21.98 14.99
N ALA A 41 19.20 21.28 15.18
CA ALA A 41 19.36 19.92 14.67
C ALA A 41 18.32 18.94 15.24
N ASP A 42 18.01 19.02 16.55
CA ASP A 42 16.97 18.20 17.19
C ASP A 42 15.57 18.50 16.62
N LEU A 43 15.26 19.77 16.36
CA LEU A 43 13.99 20.16 15.78
C LEU A 43 13.84 19.68 14.33
N GLU A 44 14.91 19.81 13.51
CA GLU A 44 14.94 19.31 12.13
C GLU A 44 14.78 17.76 12.08
N GLU A 45 15.45 17.04 13.01
CA GLU A 45 15.28 15.59 13.12
C GLU A 45 13.83 15.21 13.45
N LYS A 46 13.22 15.90 14.42
CA LYS A 46 11.83 15.67 14.81
C LYS A 46 10.85 15.95 13.67
N LYS A 47 11.07 17.06 12.97
CA LYS A 47 10.30 17.44 11.81
C LYS A 47 10.38 16.38 10.70
N ASP A 48 11.58 15.96 10.30
CA ASP A 48 11.78 14.94 9.26
C ASP A 48 11.11 13.61 9.65
N LYS A 49 11.29 13.20 10.92
CA LYS A 49 10.65 11.98 11.44
C LYS A 49 9.12 12.06 11.41
N ALA A 50 8.54 13.18 11.84
CA ALA A 50 7.09 13.37 11.81
C ALA A 50 6.56 13.38 10.39
N TRP A 51 7.25 14.04 9.47
CA TRP A 51 6.86 14.10 8.07
C TRP A 51 6.92 12.73 7.39
N ARG A 52 7.99 11.96 7.59
CA ARG A 52 8.09 10.57 7.13
C ARG A 52 6.97 9.69 7.72
N SER A 53 6.69 9.86 9.01
CA SER A 53 5.66 9.07 9.69
C SER A 53 4.26 9.33 9.14
N SER A 54 4.00 10.50 8.56
CA SER A 54 2.71 10.81 7.95
C SER A 54 2.34 9.89 6.78
N MET A 55 3.34 9.30 6.10
CA MET A 55 3.11 8.29 5.06
C MET A 55 2.51 6.97 5.58
N LEU A 56 2.55 6.74 6.89
CA LEU A 56 2.02 5.52 7.52
C LEU A 56 0.63 5.74 8.13
N ASP A 57 0.09 6.95 8.03
CA ASP A 57 -1.19 7.32 8.62
C ASP A 57 -2.14 7.85 7.54
N PRO A 58 -3.26 7.14 7.26
CA PRO A 58 -4.22 7.53 6.22
C PRO A 58 -4.93 8.85 6.48
N PHE A 59 -4.87 9.39 7.70
CA PHE A 59 -5.48 10.68 8.04
C PHE A 59 -4.58 11.86 7.72
N THR A 60 -3.27 11.67 7.74
CA THR A 60 -2.28 12.74 7.53
C THR A 60 -1.54 12.63 6.21
N GLY A 61 -1.23 11.42 5.75
CA GLY A 61 -0.61 11.18 4.46
C GLY A 61 -1.58 11.08 3.28
N GLY A 62 -1.06 10.77 2.11
CA GLY A 62 -1.82 10.54 0.89
C GLY A 62 -1.44 9.23 0.19
N ILE A 63 -2.32 8.70 -0.67
CA ILE A 63 -1.95 7.64 -1.61
C ILE A 63 -1.21 8.30 -2.78
N TYR A 64 -0.05 7.75 -3.12
CA TYR A 64 0.75 8.20 -4.25
C TYR A 64 0.35 7.51 -5.54
N CYS A 65 0.28 6.17 -5.54
CA CYS A 65 -0.26 5.39 -6.64
C CYS A 65 -0.94 4.11 -6.12
N ILE A 66 -1.76 3.51 -6.97
CA ILE A 66 -2.40 2.21 -6.73
C ILE A 66 -1.97 1.29 -7.86
N GLY A 67 -1.14 0.29 -7.56
CA GLY A 67 -0.72 -0.75 -8.48
C GLY A 67 -1.75 -1.87 -8.56
N ILE A 68 -2.05 -2.34 -9.76
CA ILE A 68 -3.10 -3.33 -10.02
C ILE A 68 -2.63 -4.36 -11.04
N ALA A 69 -2.99 -5.61 -10.81
CA ALA A 69 -3.10 -6.62 -11.87
C ALA A 69 -4.43 -7.38 -11.70
N VAL A 70 -5.08 -7.71 -12.80
CA VAL A 70 -6.31 -8.50 -12.80
C VAL A 70 -6.00 -9.86 -13.41
N ASP A 71 -6.22 -10.91 -12.64
CA ASP A 71 -5.90 -12.29 -13.03
C ASP A 71 -4.46 -12.37 -13.61
N ASP A 72 -4.27 -12.90 -14.81
CA ASP A 72 -2.97 -12.97 -15.49
C ASP A 72 -2.68 -11.76 -16.39
N GLY A 73 -3.50 -10.69 -16.30
CA GLY A 73 -3.33 -9.48 -17.08
C GLY A 73 -2.06 -8.70 -16.75
N GLN A 74 -1.71 -7.76 -17.64
CA GLN A 74 -0.56 -6.89 -17.43
C GLN A 74 -0.80 -5.95 -16.24
N PRO A 75 0.16 -5.79 -15.34
CA PRO A 75 0.07 -4.81 -14.28
C PRO A 75 0.01 -3.38 -14.80
N PHE A 76 -0.72 -2.53 -14.11
CA PHE A 76 -0.84 -1.10 -14.38
C PHE A 76 -1.07 -0.33 -13.08
N SER A 77 -1.07 0.98 -13.13
CA SER A 77 -1.33 1.80 -11.95
C SER A 77 -2.32 2.92 -12.22
N PHE A 78 -3.02 3.30 -11.15
CA PHE A 78 -3.66 4.61 -11.05
C PHE A 78 -2.66 5.57 -10.42
N PHE A 79 -2.43 6.69 -11.10
CA PHE A 79 -1.59 7.78 -10.63
C PHE A 79 -2.15 9.11 -11.13
N HIS A 80 -2.21 10.09 -10.26
CA HIS A 80 -2.51 11.48 -10.58
C HIS A 80 -2.01 12.38 -9.43
N ASP A 81 -1.58 13.59 -9.74
CA ASP A 81 -1.09 14.54 -8.73
C ASP A 81 -2.19 14.91 -7.72
N ASP A 82 -3.43 15.03 -8.18
CA ASP A 82 -4.62 15.14 -7.33
C ASP A 82 -5.07 13.74 -6.87
N GLU A 83 -4.84 13.43 -5.59
CA GLU A 83 -5.25 12.17 -4.96
C GLU A 83 -6.74 11.89 -5.13
N LYS A 84 -7.60 12.93 -5.01
CA LYS A 84 -9.04 12.76 -5.12
C LYS A 84 -9.42 12.28 -6.52
N HIS A 85 -8.88 12.91 -7.55
CA HIS A 85 -9.15 12.52 -8.93
C HIS A 85 -8.66 11.11 -9.24
N MET A 86 -7.46 10.74 -8.77
CA MET A 86 -6.96 9.36 -8.87
C MET A 86 -7.92 8.36 -8.24
N MET A 87 -8.40 8.65 -7.04
CA MET A 87 -9.32 7.79 -6.32
C MET A 87 -10.70 7.70 -6.99
N GLU A 88 -11.18 8.77 -7.63
CA GLU A 88 -12.42 8.76 -8.43
C GLU A 88 -12.28 7.85 -9.65
N LEU A 89 -11.15 7.89 -10.36
CA LEU A 89 -10.86 6.98 -11.47
C LEU A 89 -10.79 5.51 -11.00
N PHE A 90 -10.19 5.28 -9.85
CA PHE A 90 -10.15 3.93 -9.26
C PHE A 90 -11.55 3.44 -8.85
N ASP A 91 -12.40 4.28 -8.25
CA ASP A 91 -13.79 3.95 -7.88
C ASP A 91 -14.62 3.57 -9.11
N GLU A 92 -14.52 4.35 -10.18
CA GLU A 92 -15.18 4.08 -11.45
C GLU A 92 -14.70 2.77 -12.06
N TRP A 93 -13.39 2.55 -12.13
CA TRP A 93 -12.83 1.31 -12.65
C TRP A 93 -13.26 0.10 -11.83
N LEU A 94 -13.20 0.18 -10.51
CA LEU A 94 -13.58 -0.91 -9.61
C LEU A 94 -15.07 -1.27 -9.73
N SER A 95 -15.93 -0.32 -10.08
CA SER A 95 -17.37 -0.53 -10.29
C SER A 95 -17.71 -1.50 -11.42
N ASN A 96 -16.77 -1.77 -12.32
CA ASN A 96 -16.95 -2.74 -13.41
C ASN A 96 -16.82 -4.20 -12.94
N TYR A 97 -16.41 -4.45 -11.70
CA TYR A 97 -16.20 -5.79 -11.16
C TYR A 97 -17.29 -6.14 -10.15
N SER A 98 -18.00 -7.23 -10.40
CA SER A 98 -19.01 -7.77 -9.48
C SER A 98 -18.35 -8.79 -8.57
N PHE A 99 -18.27 -8.50 -7.27
CA PHE A 99 -17.74 -9.42 -6.25
C PHE A 99 -16.32 -9.95 -6.51
N PRO A 100 -15.33 -9.10 -6.84
CA PRO A 100 -13.98 -9.56 -7.07
C PRO A 100 -13.35 -10.08 -5.78
N ARG A 101 -12.28 -10.89 -5.94
CA ARG A 101 -11.30 -11.09 -4.87
C ARG A 101 -10.26 -9.98 -4.99
N ILE A 102 -9.91 -9.33 -3.89
CA ILE A 102 -8.82 -8.36 -3.87
C ILE A 102 -7.74 -8.88 -2.93
N VAL A 103 -6.54 -9.03 -3.45
CA VAL A 103 -5.38 -9.60 -2.77
C VAL A 103 -4.35 -8.52 -2.53
N SER A 104 -3.83 -8.43 -1.31
CA SER A 104 -2.69 -7.60 -0.94
C SER A 104 -1.81 -8.33 0.08
N HIS A 105 -0.63 -7.80 0.35
CA HIS A 105 0.26 -8.27 1.42
C HIS A 105 0.32 -7.21 2.52
N PHE A 106 -0.07 -7.56 3.74
CA PHE A 106 -0.41 -6.64 4.83
C PHE A 106 -1.67 -5.78 4.56
N GLY A 107 -2.51 -6.17 3.62
CA GLY A 107 -3.68 -5.42 3.22
C GLY A 107 -4.61 -5.04 4.38
N ASN A 108 -4.85 -5.95 5.31
CA ASN A 108 -5.71 -5.70 6.48
C ASN A 108 -5.18 -4.60 7.41
N THR A 109 -3.87 -4.38 7.43
CA THR A 109 -3.23 -3.40 8.32
C THR A 109 -2.75 -2.16 7.57
N PHE A 110 -2.76 -2.17 6.23
CA PHE A 110 -2.29 -1.06 5.43
C PHE A 110 -3.22 -0.77 4.23
N ASP A 111 -3.05 -1.43 3.08
CA ASP A 111 -3.71 -1.07 1.82
C ASP A 111 -5.22 -0.93 1.92
N PHE A 112 -5.89 -1.93 2.50
CA PHE A 112 -7.36 -1.95 2.59
C PHE A 112 -7.87 -0.87 3.52
N GLN A 113 -7.14 -0.56 4.60
CA GLN A 113 -7.49 0.53 5.51
C GLN A 113 -7.32 1.89 4.84
N TRP A 114 -6.20 2.11 4.13
CA TRP A 114 -5.96 3.33 3.40
C TRP A 114 -7.06 3.61 2.37
N LEU A 115 -7.37 2.61 1.54
CA LEU A 115 -8.41 2.74 0.52
C LEU A 115 -9.77 2.99 1.14
N PHE A 116 -10.11 2.30 2.24
CA PHE A 116 -11.36 2.53 2.95
C PHE A 116 -11.48 3.97 3.49
N TYR A 117 -10.45 4.47 4.19
CA TYR A 117 -10.49 5.82 4.76
C TYR A 117 -10.46 6.92 3.68
N LYS A 118 -9.68 6.75 2.62
CA LYS A 118 -9.69 7.68 1.48
C LYS A 118 -11.02 7.62 0.72
N GLY A 119 -11.61 6.43 0.59
CA GLY A 119 -12.96 6.25 0.06
C GLY A 119 -14.01 7.05 0.84
N LEU A 120 -13.98 6.98 2.18
CA LEU A 120 -14.85 7.78 3.04
C LEU A 120 -14.60 9.29 2.88
N LYS A 121 -13.32 9.71 2.89
CA LYS A 121 -12.91 11.11 2.72
C LYS A 121 -13.47 11.71 1.44
N TYR A 122 -13.39 10.97 0.33
CA TYR A 122 -13.80 11.42 -1.00
C TYR A 122 -15.22 10.98 -1.39
N LYS A 123 -15.96 10.28 -0.49
CA LYS A 123 -17.34 9.83 -0.68
C LYS A 123 -17.51 8.84 -1.85
N LEU A 124 -16.56 7.95 -2.02
CA LEU A 124 -16.48 6.97 -3.11
C LEU A 124 -17.18 5.67 -2.70
N LYS A 125 -18.36 5.44 -3.23
CA LYS A 125 -19.26 4.38 -2.75
C LYS A 125 -18.72 2.98 -3.06
N THR A 126 -18.16 2.78 -4.24
CA THR A 126 -17.63 1.47 -4.66
C THR A 126 -16.44 1.09 -3.81
N VAL A 127 -15.47 2.00 -3.64
CA VAL A 127 -14.29 1.79 -2.81
C VAL A 127 -14.68 1.52 -1.36
N VAL A 128 -15.57 2.34 -0.76
CA VAL A 128 -16.03 2.11 0.62
C VAL A 128 -16.71 0.74 0.75
N SER A 129 -17.58 0.36 -0.20
CA SER A 129 -18.23 -0.95 -0.17
C SER A 129 -17.23 -2.09 -0.31
N ALA A 130 -16.27 -1.97 -1.23
CA ALA A 130 -15.27 -3.01 -1.50
C ALA A 130 -14.35 -3.26 -0.31
N PHE A 131 -13.90 -2.20 0.38
CA PHE A 131 -12.92 -2.30 1.47
C PHE A 131 -13.53 -2.24 2.87
N SER A 132 -14.86 -2.23 3.00
CA SER A 132 -15.53 -2.29 4.30
C SER A 132 -15.58 -3.72 4.86
N LYS A 133 -15.55 -3.83 6.19
CA LYS A 133 -15.76 -5.12 6.86
C LYS A 133 -17.19 -5.62 6.57
N GLY A 134 -17.29 -6.78 5.93
CA GLY A 134 -18.58 -7.34 5.52
C GLY A 134 -19.13 -6.76 4.21
N GLY A 135 -18.29 -6.06 3.44
CA GLY A 135 -18.59 -5.64 2.09
C GLY A 135 -18.75 -6.81 1.11
N THR A 136 -19.04 -6.47 -0.15
CA THR A 136 -19.31 -7.48 -1.20
C THR A 136 -18.04 -8.14 -1.75
N THR A 137 -16.89 -7.55 -1.51
CA THR A 137 -15.58 -8.00 -2.01
C THR A 137 -14.93 -8.99 -1.04
N LYS A 138 -14.32 -10.04 -1.56
CA LYS A 138 -13.48 -10.94 -0.77
C LYS A 138 -12.08 -10.35 -0.67
N LEU A 139 -11.74 -9.77 0.48
CA LEU A 139 -10.40 -9.28 0.78
C LEU A 139 -9.51 -10.42 1.26
N ILE A 140 -8.36 -10.58 0.64
CA ILE A 140 -7.37 -11.62 0.95
C ILE A 140 -6.06 -10.93 1.29
N ASP A 141 -5.62 -11.11 2.52
CA ASP A 141 -4.31 -10.66 3.00
C ASP A 141 -3.38 -11.86 3.10
N THR A 142 -2.28 -11.84 2.34
CA THR A 142 -1.32 -12.96 2.34
C THR A 142 -0.40 -12.97 3.55
N ALA A 143 -0.27 -11.86 4.29
CA ALA A 143 0.62 -11.80 5.45
C ALA A 143 0.17 -12.73 6.60
N PRO A 144 -1.10 -12.76 7.04
CA PRO A 144 -1.56 -13.72 8.05
C PRO A 144 -1.38 -15.19 7.65
N ILE A 145 -1.46 -15.50 6.35
CA ILE A 145 -1.20 -16.86 5.84
C ILE A 145 0.26 -17.24 6.08
N MET A 146 1.18 -16.30 5.82
CA MET A 146 2.62 -16.52 6.03
C MET A 146 3.00 -16.55 7.51
N ASP A 147 2.30 -15.81 8.36
CA ASP A 147 2.53 -15.83 9.81
C ASP A 147 2.09 -17.16 10.43
N ASN A 148 1.15 -17.86 9.80
CA ASN A 148 0.59 -19.14 10.22
C ASN A 148 0.21 -19.11 11.72
N LEU A 149 0.87 -19.94 12.55
CA LEU A 149 0.67 -19.99 14.00
C LEU A 149 1.63 -19.09 14.80
N ALA A 150 2.48 -18.34 14.11
CA ALA A 150 3.50 -17.54 14.77
C ALA A 150 2.87 -16.24 15.33
N TRP A 151 3.16 -15.96 16.60
CA TRP A 151 2.75 -14.72 17.24
C TRP A 151 3.69 -13.58 16.80
N LYS A 152 3.17 -12.60 16.05
CA LYS A 152 3.89 -11.39 15.62
C LYS A 152 5.13 -11.60 14.73
N THR A 153 5.11 -12.60 13.88
CA THR A 153 6.16 -12.75 12.86
C THR A 153 5.72 -12.00 11.62
N TYR A 154 6.35 -10.86 11.35
CA TYR A 154 6.10 -10.09 10.13
C TYR A 154 6.94 -10.67 8.99
N VAL A 155 6.32 -11.49 8.14
CA VAL A 155 6.96 -11.97 6.92
C VAL A 155 6.73 -10.96 5.82
N SER A 156 7.78 -10.19 5.44
CA SER A 156 7.68 -9.24 4.33
C SER A 156 7.48 -9.96 3.00
N GLN A 157 6.93 -9.27 2.00
CA GLN A 157 6.74 -9.81 0.65
C GLN A 157 8.06 -10.32 0.05
N ASP A 158 9.19 -9.64 0.29
CA ASP A 158 10.51 -10.10 -0.13
C ASP A 158 10.93 -11.45 0.51
N LYS A 159 10.63 -11.64 1.79
CA LYS A 159 10.87 -12.94 2.46
C LYS A 159 9.93 -14.01 1.93
N MET A 160 8.67 -13.68 1.71
CA MET A 160 7.68 -14.59 1.11
C MET A 160 8.13 -15.01 -0.29
N SER A 161 8.56 -14.08 -1.13
CA SER A 161 9.08 -14.36 -2.46
C SER A 161 10.31 -15.26 -2.45
N LYS A 162 11.28 -14.96 -1.59
CA LYS A 162 12.48 -15.82 -1.43
C LYS A 162 12.13 -17.25 -1.04
N LEU A 163 11.14 -17.42 -0.17
CA LEU A 163 10.69 -18.74 0.28
C LEU A 163 9.94 -19.48 -0.82
N LEU A 164 8.97 -18.85 -1.46
CA LEU A 164 8.05 -19.50 -2.40
C LEU A 164 8.59 -19.56 -3.83
N LEU A 165 9.28 -18.52 -4.27
CA LEU A 165 9.74 -18.36 -5.66
C LEU A 165 11.25 -18.56 -5.82
N GLY A 166 12.00 -18.65 -4.74
CA GLY A 166 13.48 -18.80 -4.76
C GLY A 166 14.21 -17.55 -5.24
N ARG A 167 13.55 -16.38 -5.32
CA ARG A 167 14.12 -15.12 -5.78
C ARG A 167 13.68 -13.94 -4.90
N PRO A 168 14.44 -12.83 -4.86
CA PRO A 168 13.97 -11.61 -4.23
C PRO A 168 12.67 -11.12 -4.87
N GLY A 169 11.78 -10.58 -4.05
CA GLY A 169 10.53 -9.96 -4.50
C GLY A 169 10.69 -8.49 -4.88
N LYS A 170 11.83 -7.89 -4.48
CA LYS A 170 12.13 -6.47 -4.69
C LYS A 170 13.34 -6.30 -5.57
N GLY A 171 13.30 -5.27 -6.44
CA GLY A 171 14.42 -4.81 -7.22
C GLY A 171 15.36 -3.90 -6.43
N GLU A 172 15.74 -2.76 -7.02
CA GLU A 172 16.64 -1.78 -6.39
C GLU A 172 15.95 -0.88 -5.35
N ILE A 173 14.63 -0.85 -5.35
CA ILE A 173 13.82 0.02 -4.49
C ILE A 173 13.11 -0.82 -3.43
N ASP A 174 12.99 -0.27 -2.24
CA ASP A 174 12.13 -0.77 -1.18
C ASP A 174 11.30 0.36 -0.57
N GLY A 175 10.25 0.01 0.20
CA GLY A 175 9.31 0.97 0.77
C GLY A 175 9.96 2.07 1.63
N SER A 176 11.14 1.83 2.22
CA SER A 176 11.86 2.85 3.01
C SER A 176 12.41 3.99 2.16
N MET A 177 12.62 3.75 0.86
CA MET A 177 13.17 4.72 -0.09
C MET A 177 12.09 5.63 -0.71
N VAL A 178 10.82 5.25 -0.62
CA VAL A 178 9.69 5.92 -1.29
C VAL A 178 9.60 7.40 -0.93
N PHE A 179 9.73 7.74 0.35
CA PHE A 179 9.73 9.13 0.80
C PHE A 179 10.79 9.98 0.11
N ASP A 180 12.03 9.50 0.09
CA ASP A 180 13.15 10.24 -0.47
C ASP A 180 13.06 10.36 -2.00
N LEU A 181 12.54 9.33 -2.68
CA LEU A 181 12.31 9.36 -4.13
C LEU A 181 11.24 10.40 -4.50
N ILE A 182 10.12 10.43 -3.77
CA ILE A 182 9.06 11.44 -4.01
C ILE A 182 9.60 12.85 -3.77
N ARG A 183 10.33 13.07 -2.67
CA ARG A 183 10.95 14.38 -2.37
C ARG A 183 11.93 14.87 -3.43
N LYS A 184 12.66 13.95 -4.05
CA LYS A 184 13.62 14.26 -5.13
C LYS A 184 12.97 14.47 -6.49
N GLY A 185 11.65 14.31 -6.61
CA GLY A 185 10.97 14.35 -7.90
C GLY A 185 11.14 13.08 -8.73
N GLU A 186 11.63 11.99 -8.14
CA GLU A 186 11.85 10.69 -8.77
C GLU A 186 10.65 9.74 -8.58
N GLY A 187 9.46 10.26 -8.37
CA GLY A 187 8.25 9.49 -8.08
C GLY A 187 7.84 8.51 -9.18
N HIS A 188 8.25 8.74 -10.44
CA HIS A 188 8.06 7.75 -11.52
C HIS A 188 8.73 6.39 -11.22
N ARG A 189 9.82 6.39 -10.44
CA ARG A 189 10.49 5.15 -10.00
C ARG A 189 9.66 4.40 -8.96
N VAL A 190 8.92 5.12 -8.12
CA VAL A 190 7.98 4.54 -7.14
C VAL A 190 6.83 3.83 -7.86
N ILE A 191 6.25 4.49 -8.89
CA ILE A 191 5.20 3.88 -9.71
C ILE A 191 5.72 2.61 -10.40
N LYS A 192 6.93 2.69 -10.99
CA LYS A 192 7.56 1.54 -11.64
C LYS A 192 7.77 0.38 -10.66
N TYR A 193 8.28 0.65 -9.47
CA TYR A 193 8.49 -0.32 -8.41
C TYR A 193 7.17 -1.02 -8.02
N CYS A 194 6.10 -0.27 -7.76
CA CYS A 194 4.79 -0.82 -7.44
C CYS A 194 4.25 -1.75 -8.55
N VAL A 195 4.37 -1.35 -9.83
CA VAL A 195 3.80 -2.06 -10.98
C VAL A 195 4.68 -3.21 -11.47
N GLU A 196 6.01 -3.05 -11.49
CA GLU A 196 6.92 -4.04 -12.07
C GLU A 196 7.49 -5.04 -11.04
N ASP A 197 7.54 -4.65 -9.75
CA ASP A 197 8.10 -5.50 -8.70
C ASP A 197 7.01 -6.00 -7.73
N ASP A 198 6.30 -5.11 -7.01
CA ASP A 198 5.43 -5.52 -5.91
C ASP A 198 4.18 -6.28 -6.38
N VAL A 199 3.40 -5.74 -7.31
CA VAL A 199 2.17 -6.38 -7.79
C VAL A 199 2.42 -7.71 -8.49
N PRO A 200 3.41 -7.85 -9.41
CA PRO A 200 3.74 -9.16 -10.00
C PRO A 200 4.22 -10.18 -8.97
N THR A 201 5.05 -9.76 -8.03
CA THR A 201 5.56 -10.65 -6.98
C THR A 201 4.44 -11.14 -6.07
N LEU A 202 3.52 -10.25 -5.67
CA LEU A 202 2.32 -10.61 -4.91
C LEU A 202 1.51 -11.68 -5.63
N ARG A 203 1.25 -11.47 -6.93
CA ARG A 203 0.48 -12.41 -7.76
C ARG A 203 1.14 -13.78 -7.84
N GLU A 204 2.43 -13.85 -8.13
CA GLU A 204 3.15 -15.11 -8.20
C GLU A 204 3.14 -15.84 -6.84
N CYS A 205 3.39 -15.13 -5.76
CA CYS A 205 3.33 -15.71 -4.41
C CYS A 205 1.91 -16.20 -4.06
N TYR A 206 0.88 -15.47 -4.44
CA TYR A 206 -0.51 -15.89 -4.25
C TYR A 206 -0.79 -17.22 -4.95
N TYR A 207 -0.39 -17.38 -6.21
CA TYR A 207 -0.60 -18.61 -6.95
C TYR A 207 0.21 -19.78 -6.36
N GLU A 208 1.41 -19.53 -5.82
CA GLU A 208 2.15 -20.57 -5.09
C GLU A 208 1.41 -21.00 -3.82
N LEU A 209 0.89 -20.07 -3.02
CA LEU A 209 0.10 -20.38 -1.82
C LEU A 209 -1.19 -21.15 -2.17
N ASP A 210 -1.83 -20.82 -3.29
CA ASP A 210 -3.06 -21.48 -3.73
C ASP A 210 -2.84 -22.97 -4.06
N LYS A 211 -1.68 -23.33 -4.60
CA LYS A 211 -1.30 -24.74 -4.86
C LYS A 211 -1.32 -25.61 -3.60
N TYR A 212 -1.12 -25.01 -2.43
CA TYR A 212 -1.19 -25.70 -1.13
C TYR A 212 -2.59 -25.64 -0.50
N GLY A 213 -3.57 -25.04 -1.18
CA GLY A 213 -4.94 -24.87 -0.64
C GLY A 213 -5.01 -23.87 0.53
N LEU A 214 -4.05 -22.95 0.63
CA LEU A 214 -3.97 -21.96 1.70
C LEU A 214 -4.83 -20.71 1.42
N ILE A 215 -5.27 -20.55 0.19
CA ILE A 215 -6.14 -19.45 -0.23
C ILE A 215 -7.59 -19.94 -0.17
N SER A 216 -8.35 -19.48 0.77
CA SER A 216 -9.76 -19.88 0.98
C SER A 216 -10.75 -18.77 0.64
#